data_9c2cf7b62bf9ebe904f6d4107357e002
#
_entry.id   9c2cf7b62bf9ebe904f6d4107357e002
#
_cell.length_a   1.000
_cell.length_b   1.000
_cell.length_c   1.000
_cell.angle_alpha   90.00
_cell.angle_beta   90.00
_cell.angle_gamma   90.00
#
_symmetry.space_group_name_H-M   'P 1'
#
loop_
_entity.id
_entity.type
_entity.pdbx_description
1 polymer ?
#
loop_
_entity_poly.entity_id
_entity_poly.type
_entity_poly.pdbx_seq_one_letter_code
_entity_poly.pdbx_strand_id
1 'polypeptide(L)'
;MLRSLPDNSVDLVIADPPYYRMHGEFDFIFSSEEEYLEWCAGWVKECYRVLKPTGAFYCWGSGLMLDRISVDVLSRFRWIKRNLIVWNYKTGRPGKRTYRIETEFLWFYSNPFHEVNHDAVRIPYQPGWEKDKRKNQKGKSCGNVWEFPRVMPNYKEATGHPTQKPEKLAERMILASSNPGDLVVIPFAGSGSEIVACIKNRRNFMASELNAAYVEDIILPRIKKLSYCEKDHQGG
;
A
#
# COMPACT_ATOMS: atom_id res chain seq x y z
N MET A 1 17.17 6.90 -1.86
CA MET A 1 16.09 7.04 -2.85
C MET A 1 15.30 8.33 -2.65
N LEU A 2 14.46 8.51 -1.62
CA LEU A 2 13.59 9.71 -1.47
C LEU A 2 14.34 11.04 -1.63
N ARG A 3 15.52 11.19 -0.99
CA ARG A 3 16.33 12.43 -1.04
C ARG A 3 16.80 12.82 -2.45
N SER A 4 16.84 11.91 -3.39
CA SER A 4 17.24 12.21 -4.79
C SER A 4 16.08 12.72 -5.65
N LEU A 5 14.84 12.64 -5.15
CA LEU A 5 13.67 13.13 -5.87
C LEU A 5 13.46 14.64 -5.64
N PRO A 6 13.04 15.38 -6.69
CA PRO A 6 12.65 16.78 -6.54
C PRO A 6 11.44 16.95 -5.64
N ASP A 7 11.28 18.15 -5.08
CA ASP A 7 10.06 18.54 -4.38
C ASP A 7 8.85 18.49 -5.34
N ASN A 8 7.68 18.10 -4.82
CA ASN A 8 6.42 18.08 -5.58
C ASN A 8 6.49 17.30 -6.92
N SER A 9 7.20 16.18 -6.95
CA SER A 9 7.40 15.37 -8.16
C SER A 9 6.63 14.05 -8.17
N VAL A 10 6.09 13.62 -7.03
CA VAL A 10 5.48 12.31 -6.81
C VAL A 10 3.96 12.43 -6.68
N ASP A 11 3.23 11.55 -7.37
CA ASP A 11 1.76 11.52 -7.35
C ASP A 11 1.23 10.69 -6.19
N LEU A 12 1.88 9.58 -5.88
CA LEU A 12 1.44 8.64 -4.85
C LEU A 12 2.63 8.05 -4.09
N VAL A 13 2.56 8.00 -2.77
CA VAL A 13 3.47 7.23 -1.93
C VAL A 13 2.70 6.12 -1.23
N ILE A 14 3.22 4.89 -1.29
CA ILE A 14 2.71 3.74 -0.52
C ILE A 14 3.85 3.22 0.35
N ALA A 15 3.75 3.42 1.66
CA ALA A 15 4.75 3.05 2.63
C ALA A 15 4.25 1.90 3.53
N ASP A 16 4.97 0.78 3.52
CA ASP A 16 4.76 -0.37 4.41
C ASP A 16 6.05 -0.59 5.23
N PRO A 17 6.33 0.31 6.20
CA PRO A 17 7.57 0.26 6.97
C PRO A 17 7.60 -0.97 7.88
N PRO A 18 8.76 -1.39 8.38
CA PRO A 18 8.85 -2.35 9.49
C PRO A 18 7.93 -1.95 10.63
N TYR A 19 7.21 -2.94 11.20
CA TYR A 19 6.30 -2.71 12.33
C TYR A 19 7.05 -2.96 13.63
N TYR A 20 7.16 -1.95 14.46
CA TYR A 20 7.91 -2.05 15.72
C TYR A 20 7.50 -3.30 16.54
N ARG A 21 8.44 -4.25 16.73
CA ARG A 21 8.31 -5.47 17.55
C ARG A 21 7.10 -6.38 17.20
N MET A 22 6.81 -6.57 15.90
CA MET A 22 5.64 -7.35 15.49
C MET A 22 5.96 -8.67 14.77
N HIS A 23 6.84 -8.66 13.78
CA HIS A 23 7.03 -9.78 12.87
C HIS A 23 8.48 -10.27 12.79
N GLY A 24 9.20 -10.02 11.72
CA GLY A 24 10.55 -10.52 11.50
C GLY A 24 11.64 -9.74 12.24
N GLU A 25 12.89 -10.17 12.09
CA GLU A 25 14.05 -9.52 12.69
C GLU A 25 14.14 -8.01 12.37
N PHE A 26 13.64 -7.62 11.19
CA PHE A 26 13.59 -6.21 10.77
C PHE A 26 12.67 -5.33 11.64
N ASP A 27 11.75 -5.92 12.41
CA ASP A 27 10.87 -5.18 13.33
C ASP A 27 11.53 -4.97 14.72
N PHE A 28 12.64 -5.64 14.99
CA PHE A 28 13.33 -5.61 16.29
C PHE A 28 14.66 -4.86 16.28
N ILE A 29 14.94 -4.09 15.22
CA ILE A 29 16.18 -3.33 15.07
C ILE A 29 16.24 -2.04 15.90
N PHE A 30 15.11 -1.59 16.43
CA PHE A 30 15.02 -0.36 17.22
C PHE A 30 15.07 -0.69 18.73
N SER A 31 15.87 0.06 19.46
CA SER A 31 16.05 -0.13 20.91
C SER A 31 14.84 0.39 21.71
N SER A 32 14.18 1.44 21.23
CA SER A 32 13.02 2.04 21.87
C SER A 32 11.97 2.49 20.85
N GLU A 33 10.76 2.80 21.36
CA GLU A 33 9.66 3.35 20.59
C GLU A 33 9.99 4.75 20.08
N GLU A 34 10.67 5.56 20.87
CA GLU A 34 11.11 6.91 20.51
C GLU A 34 12.07 6.87 19.33
N GLU A 35 13.04 5.95 19.34
CA GLU A 35 13.97 5.75 18.23
C GLU A 35 13.24 5.36 16.95
N TYR A 36 12.26 4.46 17.06
CA TYR A 36 11.43 4.07 15.92
C TYR A 36 10.62 5.25 15.36
N LEU A 37 10.00 6.06 16.22
CA LEU A 37 9.22 7.23 15.80
C LEU A 37 10.09 8.33 15.18
N GLU A 38 11.30 8.55 15.72
CA GLU A 38 12.29 9.46 15.14
C GLU A 38 12.72 9.01 13.73
N TRP A 39 13.01 7.71 13.58
CA TRP A 39 13.30 7.13 12.28
C TRP A 39 12.10 7.30 11.32
N CYS A 40 10.87 7.05 11.78
CA CYS A 40 9.67 7.31 11.00
C CYS A 40 9.57 8.77 10.55
N ALA A 41 9.84 9.72 11.44
CA ALA A 41 9.79 11.15 11.13
C ALA A 41 10.75 11.51 10.00
N GLY A 42 11.91 10.87 9.94
CA GLY A 42 12.93 11.11 8.91
C GLY A 42 12.44 10.79 7.50
N TRP A 43 11.89 9.59 7.27
CA TRP A 43 11.43 9.21 5.93
C TRP A 43 10.06 9.82 5.59
N VAL A 44 9.18 10.02 6.57
CA VAL A 44 7.88 10.71 6.38
C VAL A 44 8.09 12.14 5.91
N LYS A 45 9.07 12.86 6.48
CA LYS A 45 9.44 14.22 6.05
C LYS A 45 9.77 14.25 4.56
N GLU A 46 10.55 13.29 4.08
CA GLU A 46 10.90 13.21 2.67
C GLU A 46 9.70 12.83 1.80
N CYS A 47 8.83 11.92 2.25
CA CYS A 47 7.59 11.60 1.56
C CYS A 47 6.70 12.85 1.39
N TYR A 48 6.58 13.66 2.45
CA TYR A 48 5.81 14.91 2.40
C TYR A 48 6.42 15.92 1.41
N ARG A 49 7.75 16.07 1.42
CA ARG A 49 8.46 17.00 0.53
C ARG A 49 8.27 16.68 -0.94
N VAL A 50 8.34 15.39 -1.30
CA VAL A 50 8.28 14.97 -2.71
C VAL A 50 6.85 14.89 -3.27
N LEU A 51 5.83 14.81 -2.42
CA LEU A 51 4.44 14.71 -2.85
C LEU A 51 3.91 15.99 -3.48
N LYS A 52 3.30 15.86 -4.66
CA LYS A 52 2.60 16.95 -5.36
C LYS A 52 1.45 17.50 -4.52
N PRO A 53 0.97 18.74 -4.78
CA PRO A 53 -0.25 19.28 -4.17
C PRO A 53 -1.51 18.43 -4.40
N THR A 54 -1.51 17.60 -5.45
CA THR A 54 -2.53 16.61 -5.78
C THR A 54 -2.20 15.20 -5.27
N GLY A 55 -1.08 15.03 -4.57
CA GLY A 55 -0.54 13.72 -4.21
C GLY A 55 -1.24 13.08 -3.01
N ALA A 56 -1.12 11.76 -2.93
CA ALA A 56 -1.67 10.91 -1.89
C ALA A 56 -0.60 10.08 -1.19
N PHE A 57 -0.87 9.72 0.05
CA PHE A 57 0.02 8.95 0.91
C PHE A 57 -0.74 7.87 1.66
N TYR A 58 -0.33 6.63 1.51
CA TYR A 58 -0.79 5.48 2.28
C TYR A 58 0.33 5.01 3.20
N CYS A 59 0.02 4.84 4.48
CA CYS A 59 0.95 4.36 5.50
C CYS A 59 0.38 3.16 6.22
N TRP A 60 0.98 1.99 6.00
CA TRP A 60 0.69 0.78 6.76
C TRP A 60 1.29 0.84 8.15
N GLY A 61 0.69 0.10 9.08
CA GLY A 61 1.23 -0.06 10.41
C GLY A 61 0.43 -1.05 11.26
N SER A 62 1.06 -1.51 12.34
CA SER A 62 0.37 -2.33 13.33
C SER A 62 -0.59 -1.49 14.18
N GLY A 63 -1.65 -2.11 14.70
CA GLY A 63 -2.60 -1.44 15.57
C GLY A 63 -1.98 -0.82 16.83
N LEU A 64 -0.83 -1.34 17.28
CA LEU A 64 -0.11 -0.80 18.44
C LEU A 64 0.64 0.51 18.14
N MET A 65 1.19 0.64 16.93
CA MET A 65 2.07 1.77 16.59
C MET A 65 1.49 2.73 15.56
N LEU A 66 0.44 2.30 14.82
CA LEU A 66 -0.12 3.11 13.74
C LEU A 66 -0.73 4.43 14.27
N ASP A 67 -1.34 4.41 15.45
CA ASP A 67 -1.87 5.61 16.09
C ASP A 67 -0.74 6.55 16.53
N ARG A 68 0.35 6.00 17.08
CA ARG A 68 1.53 6.79 17.48
C ARG A 68 2.18 7.43 16.26
N ILE A 69 2.36 6.69 15.16
CA ILE A 69 2.85 7.26 13.89
C ILE A 69 1.91 8.39 13.43
N SER A 70 0.59 8.19 13.51
CA SER A 70 -0.38 9.21 13.11
C SER A 70 -0.30 10.48 13.96
N VAL A 71 -0.23 10.34 15.28
CA VAL A 71 -0.24 11.46 16.23
C VAL A 71 1.13 12.12 16.36
N ASP A 72 2.18 11.32 16.50
CA ASP A 72 3.52 11.85 16.85
C ASP A 72 4.36 12.19 15.62
N VAL A 73 4.01 11.67 14.43
CA VAL A 73 4.78 11.88 13.21
C VAL A 73 3.97 12.56 12.12
N LEU A 74 2.88 11.92 11.65
CA LEU A 74 2.13 12.39 10.48
C LEU A 74 1.43 13.73 10.73
N SER A 75 0.97 14.00 11.95
CA SER A 75 0.33 15.26 12.33
C SER A 75 1.24 16.49 12.23
N ARG A 76 2.57 16.30 12.16
CA ARG A 76 3.55 17.39 12.01
C ARG A 76 3.51 18.05 10.63
N PHE A 77 2.83 17.43 9.66
CA PHE A 77 2.76 17.89 8.27
C PHE A 77 1.35 18.40 7.91
N ARG A 78 1.24 19.25 6.88
CA ARG A 78 -0.02 19.89 6.49
C ARG A 78 -0.89 19.06 5.54
N TRP A 79 -0.62 17.76 5.38
CA TRP A 79 -1.53 16.90 4.65
C TRP A 79 -2.82 16.65 5.43
N ILE A 80 -3.84 16.19 4.73
CA ILE A 80 -5.17 15.98 5.31
C ILE A 80 -5.33 14.49 5.62
N LYS A 81 -5.62 14.16 6.86
CA LYS A 81 -6.01 12.82 7.28
C LYS A 81 -7.38 12.49 6.71
N ARG A 82 -7.46 11.54 5.80
CA ARG A 82 -8.70 11.18 5.09
C ARG A 82 -9.43 10.03 5.74
N ASN A 83 -8.81 8.86 5.80
CA ASN A 83 -9.43 7.65 6.32
C ASN A 83 -8.43 6.77 7.08
N LEU A 84 -8.90 6.10 8.12
CA LEU A 84 -8.35 4.83 8.53
C LEU A 84 -8.99 3.76 7.64
N ILE A 85 -8.16 3.01 6.91
CA ILE A 85 -8.59 1.90 6.08
C ILE A 85 -8.28 0.61 6.82
N VAL A 86 -9.24 -0.30 6.83
CA VAL A 86 -9.14 -1.61 7.46
C VAL A 86 -9.06 -2.67 6.39
N TRP A 87 -7.92 -3.36 6.28
CA TRP A 87 -7.83 -4.56 5.49
C TRP A 87 -8.28 -5.76 6.31
N ASN A 88 -9.43 -6.34 5.97
CA ASN A 88 -9.99 -7.52 6.58
C ASN A 88 -9.67 -8.75 5.74
N TYR A 89 -8.80 -9.62 6.25
CA TYR A 89 -8.38 -10.85 5.56
C TYR A 89 -9.10 -12.10 6.10
N LYS A 90 -9.97 -11.96 7.09
CA LYS A 90 -10.89 -13.00 7.62
C LYS A 90 -10.22 -14.27 8.16
N THR A 91 -8.92 -14.27 8.36
CA THR A 91 -8.17 -15.42 8.88
C THR A 91 -7.40 -15.02 10.13
N GLY A 92 -7.09 -16.00 10.98
CA GLY A 92 -6.34 -15.78 12.21
C GLY A 92 -6.71 -16.83 13.26
N ARG A 93 -5.97 -16.86 14.35
CA ARG A 93 -6.26 -17.73 15.49
C ARG A 93 -6.47 -16.87 16.74
N PRO A 94 -7.50 -17.16 17.56
CA PRO A 94 -7.69 -16.44 18.81
C PRO A 94 -6.61 -16.83 19.82
N GLY A 95 -6.18 -15.87 20.62
CA GLY A 95 -5.42 -16.15 21.83
C GLY A 95 -6.34 -16.54 22.99
N LYS A 96 -5.77 -17.05 24.09
CA LYS A 96 -6.55 -17.42 25.28
C LYS A 96 -7.28 -16.22 25.92
N ARG A 97 -6.76 -15.00 25.74
CA ARG A 97 -7.29 -13.77 26.38
C ARG A 97 -7.53 -12.65 25.36
N THR A 98 -7.47 -12.95 24.06
CA THR A 98 -7.62 -11.96 22.99
C THR A 98 -8.53 -12.48 21.91
N TYR A 99 -9.22 -11.57 21.25
CA TYR A 99 -9.94 -11.90 20.03
C TYR A 99 -8.96 -12.28 18.91
N ARG A 100 -9.46 -12.99 17.90
CA ARG A 100 -8.73 -13.28 16.67
C ARG A 100 -8.40 -11.97 15.94
N ILE A 101 -7.13 -11.76 15.63
CA ILE A 101 -6.73 -10.65 14.77
C ILE A 101 -6.91 -11.12 13.33
N GLU A 102 -7.75 -10.42 12.59
CA GLU A 102 -8.07 -10.69 11.18
C GLU A 102 -8.03 -9.44 10.31
N THR A 103 -7.38 -8.39 10.83
CA THR A 103 -7.29 -7.09 10.17
C THR A 103 -5.88 -6.53 10.28
N GLU A 104 -5.49 -5.78 9.24
CA GLU A 104 -4.40 -4.82 9.28
C GLU A 104 -4.95 -3.45 8.93
N PHE A 105 -4.19 -2.41 9.25
CA PHE A 105 -4.63 -1.04 9.12
C PHE A 105 -3.66 -0.21 8.30
N LEU A 106 -4.19 0.78 7.58
CA LEU A 106 -3.39 1.82 6.96
C LEU A 106 -4.09 3.17 7.06
N TRP A 107 -3.30 4.20 7.29
CA TRP A 107 -3.77 5.57 7.17
C TRP A 107 -3.71 6.04 5.72
N PHE A 108 -4.78 6.66 5.27
CA PHE A 108 -4.84 7.40 4.02
C PHE A 108 -4.79 8.89 4.32
N TYR A 109 -3.73 9.53 3.86
CA TYR A 109 -3.52 10.96 3.88
C TYR A 109 -3.44 11.49 2.45
N SER A 110 -3.72 12.76 2.25
CA SER A 110 -3.49 13.41 0.96
C SER A 110 -3.21 14.88 1.12
N ASN A 111 -2.61 15.46 0.09
CA ASN A 111 -2.55 16.90 -0.06
C ASN A 111 -3.93 17.47 -0.45
N PRO A 112 -4.16 18.81 -0.31
CA PRO A 112 -5.50 19.40 -0.39
C PRO A 112 -6.24 19.14 -1.70
N PHE A 113 -5.53 19.10 -2.84
CA PHE A 113 -6.12 18.99 -4.18
C PHE A 113 -6.18 17.56 -4.72
N HIS A 114 -5.97 16.56 -3.87
CA HIS A 114 -6.11 15.16 -4.25
C HIS A 114 -7.58 14.77 -4.40
N GLU A 115 -7.88 14.06 -5.48
CA GLU A 115 -9.19 13.44 -5.73
C GLU A 115 -9.06 11.92 -5.84
N VAL A 116 -10.02 11.20 -5.26
CA VAL A 116 -10.06 9.73 -5.34
C VAL A 116 -10.77 9.31 -6.63
N ASN A 117 -10.17 8.44 -7.42
CA ASN A 117 -10.75 7.83 -8.62
C ASN A 117 -11.81 6.78 -8.25
N HIS A 118 -12.95 7.22 -7.72
CA HIS A 118 -14.02 6.33 -7.27
C HIS A 118 -14.47 5.32 -8.33
N ASP A 119 -14.52 5.72 -9.60
CA ASP A 119 -14.96 4.86 -10.69
C ASP A 119 -13.98 3.72 -10.99
N ALA A 120 -12.69 3.93 -10.75
CA ALA A 120 -11.66 2.91 -10.95
C ALA A 120 -11.68 1.79 -9.89
N VAL A 121 -12.30 2.05 -8.73
CA VAL A 121 -12.27 1.14 -7.56
C VAL A 121 -13.67 0.76 -7.06
N ARG A 122 -14.69 0.87 -7.92
CA ARG A 122 -16.04 0.45 -7.57
C ARG A 122 -16.09 -1.03 -7.22
N ILE A 123 -16.98 -1.37 -6.31
CA ILE A 123 -17.22 -2.75 -5.90
C ILE A 123 -18.66 -3.16 -6.23
N PRO A 124 -18.92 -4.44 -6.47
CA PRO A 124 -20.27 -4.94 -6.76
C PRO A 124 -21.28 -4.54 -5.67
N TYR A 125 -22.51 -4.33 -6.05
CA TYR A 125 -23.63 -4.28 -5.11
C TYR A 125 -23.87 -5.66 -4.50
N GLN A 126 -24.55 -5.70 -3.37
CA GLN A 126 -25.10 -6.95 -2.85
C GLN A 126 -26.16 -7.47 -3.83
N PRO A 127 -26.35 -8.80 -3.92
CA PRO A 127 -27.34 -9.39 -4.81
C PRO A 127 -28.73 -8.75 -4.66
N GLY A 128 -29.35 -8.39 -5.79
CA GLY A 128 -30.63 -7.74 -5.88
C GLY A 128 -30.59 -6.20 -5.88
N TRP A 129 -29.49 -5.59 -5.43
CA TRP A 129 -29.36 -4.13 -5.39
C TRP A 129 -28.87 -3.52 -6.71
N GLU A 130 -28.24 -4.31 -7.55
CA GLU A 130 -27.78 -3.94 -8.90
C GLU A 130 -28.94 -3.59 -9.86
N LYS A 131 -30.15 -4.09 -9.57
CA LYS A 131 -31.36 -3.87 -10.39
C LYS A 131 -31.95 -2.45 -10.26
N ASP A 132 -31.55 -1.70 -9.25
CA ASP A 132 -32.05 -0.33 -9.08
C ASP A 132 -31.39 0.61 -10.09
N LYS A 133 -32.14 1.04 -11.10
CA LYS A 133 -31.69 1.93 -12.18
C LYS A 133 -31.20 3.30 -11.72
N ARG A 134 -31.53 3.72 -10.49
CA ARG A 134 -31.05 4.97 -9.89
C ARG A 134 -29.59 4.87 -9.44
N LYS A 135 -29.03 3.66 -9.34
CA LYS A 135 -27.67 3.41 -8.88
C LYS A 135 -26.68 3.41 -10.03
N ASN A 136 -25.41 3.68 -9.71
CA ASN A 136 -24.36 3.61 -10.69
C ASN A 136 -24.18 2.16 -11.17
N GLN A 137 -24.35 1.93 -12.47
CA GLN A 137 -24.28 0.59 -13.07
C GLN A 137 -22.89 -0.06 -12.99
N LYS A 138 -21.83 0.74 -12.72
CA LYS A 138 -20.47 0.24 -12.49
C LYS A 138 -20.26 -0.32 -11.08
N GLY A 139 -21.27 -0.25 -10.20
CA GLY A 139 -21.18 -0.68 -8.81
C GLY A 139 -21.17 0.49 -7.80
N LYS A 140 -21.14 0.15 -6.52
CA LYS A 140 -21.07 1.13 -5.41
C LYS A 140 -19.64 1.65 -5.20
N SER A 141 -19.52 2.85 -4.65
CA SER A 141 -18.24 3.38 -4.19
C SER A 141 -17.60 2.44 -3.16
N CYS A 142 -16.29 2.28 -3.25
CA CYS A 142 -15.53 1.51 -2.27
C CYS A 142 -15.53 2.25 -0.91
N GLY A 143 -15.82 1.52 0.16
CA GLY A 143 -15.68 2.02 1.53
C GLY A 143 -14.25 1.85 2.05
N ASN A 144 -14.06 2.15 3.33
CA ASN A 144 -12.77 2.03 4.01
C ASN A 144 -12.52 0.67 4.69
N VAL A 145 -13.42 -0.30 4.53
CA VAL A 145 -13.19 -1.69 4.91
C VAL A 145 -12.96 -2.50 3.65
N TRP A 146 -11.75 -3.02 3.49
CA TRP A 146 -11.31 -3.73 2.29
C TRP A 146 -11.16 -5.22 2.57
N GLU A 147 -11.90 -6.03 1.85
CA GLU A 147 -11.85 -7.49 1.99
C GLU A 147 -11.00 -8.09 0.88
N PHE A 148 -9.82 -8.58 1.26
CA PHE A 148 -8.91 -9.34 0.41
C PHE A 148 -8.32 -10.49 1.22
N PRO A 149 -8.26 -11.72 0.70
CA PRO A 149 -7.56 -12.79 1.39
C PRO A 149 -6.07 -12.50 1.50
N ARG A 150 -5.43 -13.01 2.55
CA ARG A 150 -3.96 -13.06 2.63
C ARG A 150 -3.40 -13.91 1.50
N VAL A 151 -2.20 -13.61 1.08
CA VAL A 151 -1.48 -14.48 0.15
C VAL A 151 -1.08 -15.75 0.89
N MET A 152 -1.61 -16.88 0.42
CA MET A 152 -1.29 -18.20 0.97
C MET A 152 -0.20 -18.86 0.12
N PRO A 153 0.63 -19.77 0.69
CA PRO A 153 1.74 -20.40 -0.05
C PRO A 153 1.37 -21.09 -1.36
N ASN A 154 0.12 -21.53 -1.50
CA ASN A 154 -0.41 -22.18 -2.70
C ASN A 154 -0.98 -21.18 -3.73
N TYR A 155 -0.95 -19.88 -3.48
CA TYR A 155 -1.43 -18.89 -4.44
C TYR A 155 -0.37 -18.62 -5.52
N LYS A 156 -0.83 -18.36 -6.76
CA LYS A 156 0.06 -18.10 -7.90
C LYS A 156 0.97 -16.88 -7.72
N GLU A 157 0.53 -15.91 -6.92
CA GLU A 157 1.30 -14.70 -6.60
C GLU A 157 2.23 -14.87 -5.40
N ALA A 158 2.19 -16.02 -4.70
CA ALA A 158 3.02 -16.26 -3.52
C ALA A 158 4.51 -16.27 -3.87
N THR A 159 5.30 -15.51 -3.11
CA THR A 159 6.74 -15.36 -3.34
C THR A 159 7.61 -15.96 -2.22
N GLY A 160 6.96 -16.37 -1.12
CA GLY A 160 7.67 -16.79 0.10
C GLY A 160 8.06 -15.62 1.02
N HIS A 161 7.82 -14.38 0.62
CA HIS A 161 8.02 -13.23 1.53
C HIS A 161 7.05 -13.31 2.72
N PRO A 162 7.51 -13.19 3.98
CA PRO A 162 6.72 -13.52 5.17
C PRO A 162 5.49 -12.62 5.38
N THR A 163 5.55 -11.38 4.92
CA THR A 163 4.48 -10.38 5.10
C THR A 163 3.94 -9.87 3.76
N GLN A 164 4.00 -10.70 2.72
CA GLN A 164 3.52 -10.30 1.39
C GLN A 164 2.07 -9.81 1.42
N LYS A 165 1.85 -8.60 0.92
CA LYS A 165 0.51 -8.06 0.66
C LYS A 165 -0.05 -8.57 -0.68
N PRO A 166 -1.37 -8.80 -0.81
CA PRO A 166 -1.99 -9.18 -2.09
C PRO A 166 -1.83 -8.11 -3.16
N GLU A 167 -1.54 -8.54 -4.41
CA GLU A 167 -1.45 -7.60 -5.55
C GLU A 167 -2.74 -6.80 -5.74
N LYS A 168 -3.91 -7.40 -5.55
CA LYS A 168 -5.21 -6.72 -5.65
C LYS A 168 -5.41 -5.61 -4.61
N LEU A 169 -4.81 -5.74 -3.46
CA LEU A 169 -4.83 -4.71 -2.42
C LEU A 169 -3.98 -3.51 -2.83
N ALA A 170 -2.76 -3.77 -3.33
CA ALA A 170 -1.88 -2.75 -3.90
C ALA A 170 -2.53 -2.05 -5.12
N GLU A 171 -3.12 -2.82 -6.02
CA GLU A 171 -3.84 -2.31 -7.19
C GLU A 171 -4.94 -1.33 -6.80
N ARG A 172 -5.70 -1.61 -5.75
CA ARG A 172 -6.76 -0.71 -5.27
C ARG A 172 -6.22 0.67 -4.87
N MET A 173 -5.12 0.73 -4.12
CA MET A 173 -4.49 1.99 -3.73
C MET A 173 -4.02 2.79 -4.95
N ILE A 174 -3.37 2.11 -5.89
CA ILE A 174 -2.84 2.69 -7.11
C ILE A 174 -3.96 3.25 -8.00
N LEU A 175 -5.00 2.47 -8.24
CA LEU A 175 -6.12 2.90 -9.08
C LEU A 175 -6.94 4.03 -8.44
N ALA A 176 -7.07 4.01 -7.11
CA ALA A 176 -7.81 5.04 -6.38
C ALA A 176 -7.10 6.39 -6.38
N SER A 177 -5.77 6.42 -6.39
CA SER A 177 -5.01 7.63 -6.07
C SER A 177 -3.93 7.99 -7.08
N SER A 178 -3.97 7.41 -8.28
CA SER A 178 -3.09 7.79 -9.39
C SER A 178 -3.72 7.50 -10.75
N ASN A 179 -3.09 8.01 -11.81
CA ASN A 179 -3.48 7.81 -13.21
C ASN A 179 -2.34 7.13 -13.98
N PRO A 180 -2.59 6.52 -15.15
CA PRO A 180 -1.53 6.03 -16.03
C PRO A 180 -0.49 7.11 -16.32
N GLY A 181 0.80 6.76 -16.19
CA GLY A 181 1.92 7.68 -16.34
C GLY A 181 2.35 8.41 -15.07
N ASP A 182 1.54 8.42 -14.00
CA ASP A 182 1.90 9.01 -12.70
C ASP A 182 3.05 8.24 -12.04
N LEU A 183 3.81 8.95 -11.19
CA LEU A 183 4.92 8.40 -10.43
C LEU A 183 4.45 7.94 -9.04
N VAL A 184 4.60 6.65 -8.80
CA VAL A 184 4.35 6.00 -7.50
C VAL A 184 5.67 5.70 -6.81
N VAL A 185 5.84 6.14 -5.57
CA VAL A 185 7.03 5.87 -4.77
C VAL A 185 6.71 4.84 -3.67
N ILE A 186 7.56 3.83 -3.57
CA ILE A 186 7.42 2.68 -2.67
C ILE A 186 8.70 2.58 -1.84
N PRO A 187 8.77 3.24 -0.67
CA PRO A 187 10.00 3.30 0.14
C PRO A 187 10.41 1.95 0.73
N PHE A 188 9.47 1.03 0.89
CA PHE A 188 9.65 -0.29 1.50
C PHE A 188 8.98 -1.32 0.60
N ALA A 189 9.72 -1.87 -0.38
CA ALA A 189 9.12 -2.67 -1.44
C ALA A 189 8.77 -4.11 -1.03
N GLY A 190 9.46 -4.67 -0.05
CA GLY A 190 9.23 -6.02 0.45
C GLY A 190 9.16 -7.06 -0.66
N SER A 191 7.97 -7.62 -0.90
CA SER A 191 7.74 -8.58 -1.98
C SER A 191 7.53 -7.93 -3.36
N GLY A 192 7.40 -6.61 -3.48
CA GLY A 192 7.15 -5.89 -4.71
C GLY A 192 5.71 -5.97 -5.24
N SER A 193 4.72 -6.21 -4.39
CA SER A 193 3.32 -6.27 -4.83
C SER A 193 2.83 -4.96 -5.43
N GLU A 194 3.25 -3.82 -4.86
CA GLU A 194 2.97 -2.48 -5.37
C GLU A 194 3.66 -2.22 -6.71
N ILE A 195 4.89 -2.73 -6.89
CA ILE A 195 5.63 -2.64 -8.16
C ILE A 195 4.88 -3.37 -9.26
N VAL A 196 4.45 -4.61 -8.99
CA VAL A 196 3.65 -5.40 -9.93
C VAL A 196 2.36 -4.68 -10.30
N ALA A 197 1.68 -4.09 -9.33
CA ALA A 197 0.45 -3.35 -9.56
C ALA A 197 0.70 -2.05 -10.37
N CYS A 198 1.82 -1.35 -10.16
CA CYS A 198 2.23 -0.20 -10.97
C CYS A 198 2.41 -0.60 -12.44
N ILE A 199 3.19 -1.65 -12.71
CA ILE A 199 3.47 -2.12 -14.07
C ILE A 199 2.15 -2.50 -14.77
N LYS A 200 1.34 -3.36 -14.15
CA LYS A 200 0.05 -3.82 -14.71
C LYS A 200 -0.90 -2.67 -15.05
N ASN A 201 -0.81 -1.57 -14.33
CA ASN A 201 -1.69 -0.41 -14.50
C ASN A 201 -1.00 0.80 -15.16
N ARG A 202 0.18 0.61 -15.76
CA ARG A 202 0.93 1.64 -16.50
C ARG A 202 1.29 2.87 -15.67
N ARG A 203 1.65 2.68 -14.40
CA ARG A 203 2.24 3.71 -13.55
C ARG A 203 3.75 3.61 -13.59
N ASN A 204 4.42 4.75 -13.60
CA ASN A 204 5.84 4.79 -13.29
C ASN A 204 6.05 4.52 -11.81
N PHE A 205 7.17 3.92 -11.45
CA PHE A 205 7.47 3.68 -10.04
C PHE A 205 8.93 3.93 -9.72
N MET A 206 9.17 4.27 -8.47
CA MET A 206 10.49 4.23 -7.85
C MET A 206 10.36 3.52 -6.50
N ALA A 207 11.14 2.48 -6.31
CA ALA A 207 11.05 1.63 -5.13
C ALA A 207 12.40 1.41 -4.46
N SER A 208 12.41 1.16 -3.16
CA SER A 208 13.59 0.71 -2.44
C SER A 208 13.26 -0.46 -1.52
N GLU A 209 14.22 -1.36 -1.41
CA GLU A 209 14.20 -2.50 -0.51
C GLU A 209 15.61 -2.63 0.11
N LEU A 210 15.67 -2.82 1.42
CA LEU A 210 16.94 -2.92 2.15
C LEU A 210 17.57 -4.30 1.98
N ASN A 211 16.75 -5.35 1.93
CA ASN A 211 17.21 -6.72 1.79
C ASN A 211 17.50 -7.03 0.31
N ALA A 212 18.79 -7.13 -0.03
CA ALA A 212 19.24 -7.43 -1.39
C ALA A 212 18.66 -8.77 -1.92
N ALA A 213 18.53 -9.78 -1.07
CA ALA A 213 17.94 -11.06 -1.46
C ALA A 213 16.48 -10.91 -1.90
N TYR A 214 15.69 -10.06 -1.24
CA TYR A 214 14.32 -9.77 -1.71
C TYR A 214 14.31 -9.06 -3.06
N VAL A 215 15.28 -8.20 -3.32
CA VAL A 215 15.41 -7.56 -4.64
C VAL A 215 15.74 -8.61 -5.70
N GLU A 216 16.78 -9.41 -5.49
CA GLU A 216 17.33 -10.34 -6.49
C GLU A 216 16.40 -11.55 -6.71
N ASP A 217 15.90 -12.17 -5.63
CA ASP A 217 15.19 -13.45 -5.68
C ASP A 217 13.68 -13.30 -5.83
N ILE A 218 13.11 -12.12 -5.50
CA ILE A 218 11.67 -11.91 -5.52
C ILE A 218 11.28 -10.79 -6.51
N ILE A 219 11.75 -9.56 -6.30
CA ILE A 219 11.27 -8.39 -7.05
C ILE A 219 11.66 -8.46 -8.51
N LEU A 220 12.94 -8.64 -8.81
CA LEU A 220 13.43 -8.67 -10.20
C LEU A 220 12.82 -9.82 -11.02
N PRO A 221 12.68 -11.06 -10.52
CA PRO A 221 11.99 -12.13 -11.23
C PRO A 221 10.51 -11.80 -11.52
N ARG A 222 9.80 -11.16 -10.58
CA ARG A 222 8.41 -10.74 -10.79
C ARG A 222 8.30 -9.71 -11.92
N ILE A 223 9.16 -8.69 -11.92
CA ILE A 223 9.19 -7.66 -12.98
C ILE A 223 9.51 -8.31 -14.34
N LYS A 224 10.52 -9.18 -14.39
CA LYS A 224 10.94 -9.88 -15.59
C LYS A 224 9.79 -10.71 -16.19
N LYS A 225 9.05 -11.44 -15.34
CA LYS A 225 7.90 -12.24 -15.78
C LYS A 225 6.82 -11.38 -16.44
N LEU A 226 6.55 -10.18 -15.94
CA LEU A 226 5.56 -9.27 -16.54
C LEU A 226 6.00 -8.76 -17.91
N SER A 227 7.28 -8.45 -18.07
CA SER A 227 7.83 -7.97 -19.35
C SER A 227 7.78 -9.02 -20.48
N TYR A 228 7.79 -10.31 -20.14
CA TYR A 228 7.60 -11.38 -21.13
C TYR A 228 6.13 -11.51 -21.57
N CYS A 229 5.17 -11.39 -20.62
CA CYS A 229 3.74 -11.48 -20.95
C CYS A 229 3.26 -10.35 -21.89
N GLU A 230 3.87 -9.16 -21.83
CA GLU A 230 3.51 -8.06 -22.75
C GLU A 230 3.98 -8.28 -24.18
N LYS A 231 5.10 -8.97 -24.40
CA LYS A 231 5.61 -9.27 -25.74
C LYS A 231 4.78 -10.31 -26.50
N ASP A 232 4.24 -11.29 -25.79
CA ASP A 232 3.41 -12.35 -26.40
C ASP A 232 2.03 -11.83 -26.85
N HIS A 233 1.58 -10.67 -26.36
CA HIS A 233 0.31 -10.04 -26.75
C HIS A 233 0.43 -9.00 -27.88
N GLN A 234 1.65 -8.63 -28.29
CA GLN A 234 1.91 -7.70 -29.41
C GLN A 234 2.29 -8.40 -30.71
N GLY A 235 2.35 -9.72 -30.72
CA GLY A 235 2.75 -10.56 -31.86
C GLY A 235 1.61 -11.39 -32.49
N GLY A 236 0.36 -11.01 -32.24
CA GLY A 236 -0.82 -11.69 -32.81
C GLY A 236 -1.63 -10.81 -33.73
#